data_a0e181f64c6d5e15ea243f7eebe755cd
#
_entry.id   a0e181f64c6d5e15ea243f7eebe755cd
#
_cell.length_a   1.000
_cell.length_b   1.000
_cell.length_c   1.000
_cell.angle_alpha   90.00
_cell.angle_beta   90.00
_cell.angle_gamma   90.00
#
_symmetry.space_group_name_H-M   'P 1'
#
loop_
_entity.id
_entity.type
_entity.pdbx_description
1 polymer ?
#
loop_
_entity_poly.entity_id
_entity_poly.type
_entity_poly.pdbx_seq_one_letter_code
_entity_poly.pdbx_strand_id
1 'polypeptide(L)'
;MHAFCLPGQESQLATTVAFLRAAMNFYQTHFNSYPFGSYKLVFVEELPTQRSDSATLALVSTDLLHGPDAIDQVYEARLCLSHALACQWMGINMQQKNWSDLWLVNGLGLYMTGLFLCKLFGNNEYRFRLKKDMERVVESDRGAMPPICRPNNPEPPDAAAIPFINLKAPLVLHILDRKLGKSGTSVGLPRVLNKIFLEGVVGDTNLYISTHSFLRICRKVSGVDLRTFADQWIYGSGCPKFGFSAVFNRKKMAVEISMQQECPAYIFHEKNDRSKIIHKPVPFFEVRQLHGFRPQQSY
;
A
#
# COMPACT_ATOMS: atom_id res chain seq x y z
N MET A 1 -18.21 -5.38 -19.42
CA MET A 1 -16.90 -6.02 -19.19
C MET A 1 -16.79 -7.24 -20.04
N HIS A 2 -15.71 -7.40 -20.78
CA HIS A 2 -15.48 -8.50 -21.72
C HIS A 2 -14.12 -9.13 -21.45
N ALA A 3 -14.03 -10.45 -21.57
CA ALA A 3 -12.79 -11.19 -21.43
C ALA A 3 -12.58 -12.06 -22.66
N PHE A 4 -11.33 -12.15 -23.12
CA PHE A 4 -10.94 -12.86 -24.34
C PHE A 4 -9.76 -13.78 -24.05
N CYS A 5 -9.77 -14.97 -24.63
CA CYS A 5 -8.67 -15.94 -24.59
C CYS A 5 -8.51 -16.62 -25.95
N LEU A 6 -7.48 -17.43 -26.08
CA LEU A 6 -7.30 -18.29 -27.24
C LEU A 6 -8.37 -19.40 -27.27
N PRO A 7 -8.69 -19.94 -28.45
CA PRO A 7 -9.60 -21.08 -28.61
C PRO A 7 -9.16 -22.27 -27.77
N GLY A 8 -10.14 -22.93 -27.12
CA GLY A 8 -9.91 -24.08 -26.25
C GLY A 8 -9.63 -23.76 -24.78
N GLN A 9 -9.53 -22.48 -24.41
CA GLN A 9 -9.27 -22.04 -23.03
C GLN A 9 -10.51 -21.41 -22.35
N GLU A 10 -11.70 -21.52 -22.96
CA GLU A 10 -12.92 -20.83 -22.55
C GLU A 10 -13.38 -21.24 -21.14
N SER A 11 -13.23 -22.54 -20.81
CA SER A 11 -13.61 -23.06 -19.49
C SER A 11 -12.72 -22.50 -18.38
N GLN A 12 -11.41 -22.44 -18.61
CA GLN A 12 -10.45 -21.84 -17.69
C GLN A 12 -10.68 -20.35 -17.56
N LEU A 13 -10.93 -19.63 -18.68
CA LEU A 13 -11.28 -18.22 -18.69
C LEU A 13 -12.50 -17.97 -17.78
N ALA A 14 -13.59 -18.71 -18.00
CA ALA A 14 -14.81 -18.53 -17.24
C ALA A 14 -14.56 -18.66 -15.72
N THR A 15 -13.76 -19.66 -15.31
CA THR A 15 -13.38 -19.88 -13.90
C THR A 15 -12.51 -18.74 -13.37
N THR A 16 -11.48 -18.36 -14.13
CA THR A 16 -10.49 -17.37 -13.71
C THR A 16 -11.11 -15.97 -13.54
N VAL A 17 -12.04 -15.57 -14.39
CA VAL A 17 -12.63 -14.21 -14.38
C VAL A 17 -13.95 -14.10 -13.61
N ALA A 18 -14.50 -15.19 -13.09
CA ALA A 18 -15.83 -15.22 -12.46
C ALA A 18 -16.02 -14.15 -11.36
N PHE A 19 -14.97 -13.87 -10.59
CA PHE A 19 -15.00 -12.92 -9.47
C PHE A 19 -14.94 -11.44 -9.91
N LEU A 20 -14.53 -11.14 -11.15
CA LEU A 20 -14.27 -9.75 -11.59
C LEU A 20 -15.52 -8.85 -11.59
N ARG A 21 -16.71 -9.43 -11.80
CA ARG A 21 -17.95 -8.66 -11.64
C ARG A 21 -18.13 -8.19 -10.21
N ALA A 22 -17.81 -9.02 -9.22
CA ALA A 22 -17.85 -8.65 -7.81
C ALA A 22 -16.79 -7.59 -7.49
N ALA A 23 -15.60 -7.68 -8.10
CA ALA A 23 -14.54 -6.68 -7.96
C ALA A 23 -14.97 -5.31 -8.53
N MET A 24 -15.53 -5.28 -9.73
CA MET A 24 -16.05 -4.07 -10.35
C MET A 24 -17.10 -3.39 -9.45
N ASN A 25 -18.09 -4.14 -8.99
CA ASN A 25 -19.12 -3.64 -8.09
C ASN A 25 -18.53 -3.10 -6.78
N PHE A 26 -17.53 -3.80 -6.23
CA PHE A 26 -16.85 -3.36 -5.01
C PHE A 26 -16.16 -2.01 -5.22
N TYR A 27 -15.38 -1.87 -6.30
CA TYR A 27 -14.65 -0.63 -6.56
C TYR A 27 -15.61 0.53 -6.87
N GLN A 28 -16.66 0.31 -7.65
CA GLN A 28 -17.67 1.33 -7.92
C GLN A 28 -18.37 1.80 -6.65
N THR A 29 -18.70 0.89 -5.74
CA THR A 29 -19.39 1.24 -4.48
C THR A 29 -18.49 2.04 -3.53
N HIS A 30 -17.18 1.72 -3.48
CA HIS A 30 -16.28 2.30 -2.50
C HIS A 30 -15.50 3.52 -3.03
N PHE A 31 -15.24 3.58 -4.34
CA PHE A 31 -14.31 4.53 -4.93
C PHE A 31 -14.88 5.35 -6.09
N ASN A 32 -16.20 5.37 -6.25
CA ASN A 32 -16.92 6.04 -7.32
C ASN A 32 -17.07 5.21 -8.60
N SER A 33 -17.94 5.69 -9.49
CA SER A 33 -18.25 5.01 -10.76
C SER A 33 -16.99 4.69 -11.56
N TYR A 34 -17.07 3.63 -12.37
CA TYR A 34 -15.99 3.27 -13.29
C TYR A 34 -15.73 4.41 -14.29
N PRO A 35 -14.49 4.89 -14.43
CA PRO A 35 -14.20 6.11 -15.18
C PRO A 35 -14.36 5.99 -16.70
N PHE A 36 -14.52 4.77 -17.23
CA PHE A 36 -14.60 4.50 -18.65
C PHE A 36 -15.90 3.77 -19.03
N GLY A 37 -16.23 3.71 -20.33
CA GLY A 37 -17.46 3.06 -20.79
C GLY A 37 -17.44 1.54 -20.75
N SER A 38 -16.27 0.91 -20.94
CA SER A 38 -16.12 -0.54 -20.98
C SER A 38 -14.78 -0.98 -20.45
N TYR A 39 -14.68 -2.23 -19.96
CA TYR A 39 -13.42 -2.85 -19.56
C TYR A 39 -13.25 -4.17 -20.32
N LYS A 40 -12.08 -4.34 -20.92
CA LYS A 40 -11.68 -5.52 -21.69
C LYS A 40 -10.47 -6.14 -21.05
N LEU A 41 -10.48 -7.46 -20.94
CA LEU A 41 -9.37 -8.27 -20.47
C LEU A 41 -9.00 -9.27 -21.55
N VAL A 42 -7.74 -9.29 -21.97
CA VAL A 42 -7.26 -10.17 -23.04
C VAL A 42 -6.12 -11.01 -22.49
N PHE A 43 -6.29 -12.32 -22.55
CA PHE A 43 -5.23 -13.26 -22.21
C PHE A 43 -4.36 -13.54 -23.44
N VAL A 44 -3.06 -13.31 -23.27
CA VAL A 44 -2.06 -13.36 -24.35
C VAL A 44 -0.91 -14.26 -23.93
N GLU A 45 -0.41 -15.06 -24.84
CA GLU A 45 0.84 -15.80 -24.69
C GLU A 45 2.05 -14.87 -24.81
N GLU A 46 3.16 -15.24 -24.22
CA GLU A 46 4.47 -14.58 -24.38
C GLU A 46 4.47 -13.07 -24.08
N LEU A 47 3.77 -12.64 -23.04
CA LEU A 47 3.91 -11.27 -22.54
C LEU A 47 5.27 -11.08 -21.84
N PRO A 48 5.99 -9.97 -22.09
CA PRO A 48 7.25 -9.65 -21.41
C PRO A 48 7.09 -9.49 -19.89
N THR A 49 5.88 -9.18 -19.45
CA THR A 49 5.48 -9.00 -18.05
C THR A 49 4.19 -9.78 -17.80
N GLN A 50 3.88 -10.08 -16.56
CA GLN A 50 2.65 -10.81 -16.23
C GLN A 50 1.38 -10.10 -16.70
N ARG A 51 1.43 -8.75 -16.85
CA ARG A 51 0.34 -7.94 -17.36
C ARG A 51 0.80 -6.60 -17.91
N SER A 52 -0.02 -6.00 -18.76
CA SER A 52 0.11 -4.63 -19.26
C SER A 52 -1.25 -3.93 -19.23
N ASP A 53 -1.33 -2.81 -18.52
CA ASP A 53 -2.58 -2.08 -18.29
C ASP A 53 -2.66 -0.83 -19.17
N SER A 54 -3.82 -0.62 -19.81
CA SER A 54 -4.16 0.58 -20.59
C SER A 54 -5.57 1.04 -20.22
N ALA A 55 -5.97 2.20 -20.68
CA ALA A 55 -7.36 2.67 -20.52
C ALA A 55 -8.31 1.66 -21.19
N THR A 56 -9.27 1.17 -20.41
CA THR A 56 -10.31 0.20 -20.84
C THR A 56 -9.81 -1.21 -21.20
N LEU A 57 -8.50 -1.46 -21.18
CA LEU A 57 -7.90 -2.71 -21.65
C LEU A 57 -6.77 -3.16 -20.69
N ALA A 58 -6.78 -4.43 -20.32
CA ALA A 58 -5.63 -5.08 -19.71
C ALA A 58 -5.25 -6.32 -20.54
N LEU A 59 -3.97 -6.43 -20.88
CA LEU A 59 -3.36 -7.63 -21.42
C LEU A 59 -2.75 -8.41 -20.27
N VAL A 60 -3.01 -9.70 -20.20
CA VAL A 60 -2.56 -10.59 -19.10
C VAL A 60 -2.00 -11.88 -19.67
N SER A 61 -1.00 -12.45 -18.98
CA SER A 61 -0.45 -13.75 -19.39
C SER A 61 -1.49 -14.86 -19.25
N THR A 62 -1.49 -15.77 -20.23
CA THR A 62 -2.27 -17.02 -20.16
C THR A 62 -1.88 -17.92 -18.98
N ASP A 63 -0.69 -17.72 -18.36
CA ASP A 63 -0.25 -18.42 -17.17
C ASP A 63 -1.19 -18.20 -15.95
N LEU A 64 -1.98 -17.14 -15.97
CA LEU A 64 -2.97 -16.86 -14.94
C LEU A 64 -4.28 -17.64 -15.10
N LEU A 65 -4.51 -18.28 -16.27
CA LEU A 65 -5.68 -19.09 -16.49
C LEU A 65 -5.60 -20.39 -15.66
N HIS A 66 -6.67 -20.71 -14.97
CA HIS A 66 -6.75 -21.90 -14.16
C HIS A 66 -8.13 -22.56 -14.22
N GLY A 67 -8.14 -23.87 -14.04
CA GLY A 67 -9.37 -24.64 -13.87
C GLY A 67 -9.95 -24.56 -12.47
N PRO A 68 -11.12 -25.17 -12.24
CA PRO A 68 -11.79 -25.16 -10.94
C PRO A 68 -11.01 -25.91 -9.84
N ASP A 69 -10.15 -26.85 -10.21
CA ASP A 69 -9.39 -27.69 -9.29
C ASP A 69 -8.07 -27.05 -8.84
N ALA A 70 -7.68 -25.90 -9.40
CA ALA A 70 -6.47 -25.19 -9.02
C ALA A 70 -6.66 -24.52 -7.66
N ILE A 71 -5.72 -24.72 -6.74
CA ILE A 71 -5.72 -24.12 -5.41
C ILE A 71 -4.67 -23.00 -5.33
N ASP A 72 -3.43 -23.29 -5.69
CA ASP A 72 -2.29 -22.39 -5.46
C ASP A 72 -2.32 -21.14 -6.37
N GLN A 73 -2.74 -21.30 -7.62
CA GLN A 73 -2.77 -20.21 -8.61
C GLN A 73 -3.92 -19.21 -8.37
N VAL A 74 -4.97 -19.62 -7.65
CA VAL A 74 -6.20 -18.82 -7.48
C VAL A 74 -5.92 -17.47 -6.84
N TYR A 75 -5.06 -17.42 -5.81
CA TYR A 75 -4.75 -16.16 -5.14
C TYR A 75 -4.00 -15.21 -6.06
N GLU A 76 -2.95 -15.69 -6.73
CA GLU A 76 -2.11 -14.86 -7.62
C GLU A 76 -2.91 -14.34 -8.81
N ALA A 77 -3.74 -15.17 -9.44
CA ALA A 77 -4.63 -14.78 -10.52
C ALA A 77 -5.61 -13.68 -10.04
N ARG A 78 -6.25 -13.87 -8.89
CA ARG A 78 -7.19 -12.88 -8.34
C ARG A 78 -6.50 -11.59 -7.90
N LEU A 79 -5.30 -11.66 -7.33
CA LEU A 79 -4.49 -10.49 -7.01
C LEU A 79 -4.15 -9.70 -8.28
N CYS A 80 -3.60 -10.37 -9.29
CA CYS A 80 -3.19 -9.73 -10.54
C CYS A 80 -4.38 -9.07 -11.26
N LEU A 81 -5.47 -9.79 -11.44
CA LEU A 81 -6.64 -9.32 -12.18
C LEU A 81 -7.42 -8.22 -11.43
N SER A 82 -7.58 -8.33 -10.11
CA SER A 82 -8.21 -7.27 -9.32
C SER A 82 -7.35 -6.01 -9.26
N HIS A 83 -6.02 -6.16 -9.25
CA HIS A 83 -5.12 -5.01 -9.34
C HIS A 83 -5.18 -4.35 -10.73
N ALA A 84 -5.18 -5.11 -11.83
CA ALA A 84 -5.39 -4.58 -13.18
C ALA A 84 -6.68 -3.73 -13.26
N LEU A 85 -7.75 -4.21 -12.63
CA LEU A 85 -8.99 -3.47 -12.56
C LEU A 85 -8.90 -2.22 -11.67
N ALA A 86 -8.24 -2.29 -10.51
CA ALA A 86 -8.03 -1.14 -9.63
C ALA A 86 -7.18 -0.03 -10.29
N CYS A 87 -6.21 -0.41 -11.14
CA CYS A 87 -5.39 0.51 -11.92
C CYS A 87 -6.19 1.38 -12.88
N GLN A 88 -7.41 0.97 -13.27
CA GLN A 88 -8.30 1.80 -14.10
C GLN A 88 -8.67 3.11 -13.38
N TRP A 89 -8.85 3.10 -12.05
CA TRP A 89 -9.08 4.29 -11.25
C TRP A 89 -7.77 5.00 -10.91
N MET A 90 -6.76 4.22 -10.47
CA MET A 90 -5.51 4.76 -9.91
C MET A 90 -4.30 4.26 -10.72
N GLY A 91 -3.74 5.12 -11.52
CA GLY A 91 -2.64 4.83 -12.45
C GLY A 91 -2.99 5.13 -13.90
N ILE A 92 -4.23 4.86 -14.33
CA ILE A 92 -4.70 5.13 -15.69
C ILE A 92 -5.57 6.39 -15.71
N ASN A 93 -6.67 6.41 -14.96
CA ASN A 93 -7.54 7.59 -14.90
C ASN A 93 -6.88 8.70 -14.06
N MET A 94 -6.46 8.40 -12.86
CA MET A 94 -5.72 9.33 -12.00
C MET A 94 -4.25 8.97 -11.98
N GLN A 95 -3.38 9.90 -12.39
CA GLN A 95 -1.95 9.68 -12.54
C GLN A 95 -1.14 10.49 -11.51
N GLN A 96 0.12 10.12 -11.32
CA GLN A 96 1.05 10.90 -10.49
C GLN A 96 1.39 12.23 -11.17
N LYS A 97 1.51 13.27 -10.35
CA LYS A 97 1.92 14.59 -10.84
C LYS A 97 3.41 14.63 -11.21
N ASN A 98 4.25 14.01 -10.39
CA ASN A 98 5.69 13.91 -10.57
C ASN A 98 6.13 12.46 -10.36
N TRP A 99 7.33 12.11 -10.81
CA TRP A 99 7.91 10.79 -10.58
C TRP A 99 8.06 10.46 -9.09
N SER A 100 8.32 11.44 -8.25
CA SER A 100 8.37 11.28 -6.79
C SER A 100 7.03 10.85 -6.18
N ASP A 101 5.90 11.03 -6.88
CA ASP A 101 4.56 10.67 -6.45
C ASP A 101 4.13 9.27 -6.94
N LEU A 102 5.01 8.54 -7.68
CA LEU A 102 4.72 7.20 -8.21
C LEU A 102 4.30 6.21 -7.11
N TRP A 103 4.96 6.28 -5.94
CA TRP A 103 4.63 5.44 -4.79
C TRP A 103 3.16 5.53 -4.39
N LEU A 104 2.60 6.73 -4.50
CA LEU A 104 1.22 7.02 -4.09
C LEU A 104 0.24 6.34 -5.03
N VAL A 105 0.44 6.49 -6.34
CA VAL A 105 -0.45 5.89 -7.35
C VAL A 105 -0.39 4.38 -7.30
N ASN A 106 0.81 3.80 -7.32
CA ASN A 106 1.00 2.35 -7.22
C ASN A 106 0.49 1.81 -5.87
N GLY A 107 0.84 2.49 -4.79
CA GLY A 107 0.43 2.10 -3.44
C GLY A 107 -1.08 2.14 -3.24
N LEU A 108 -1.77 3.17 -3.76
CA LEU A 108 -3.23 3.27 -3.68
C LEU A 108 -3.92 2.19 -4.51
N GLY A 109 -3.43 1.89 -5.72
CA GLY A 109 -3.94 0.78 -6.53
C GLY A 109 -3.83 -0.56 -5.80
N LEU A 110 -2.68 -0.84 -5.19
CA LEU A 110 -2.46 -2.05 -4.39
C LEU A 110 -3.27 -2.05 -3.08
N TYR A 111 -3.43 -0.91 -2.42
CA TYR A 111 -4.27 -0.79 -1.23
C TYR A 111 -5.75 -1.07 -1.54
N MET A 112 -6.28 -0.50 -2.62
CA MET A 112 -7.64 -0.77 -3.11
C MET A 112 -7.83 -2.27 -3.40
N THR A 113 -6.85 -2.88 -4.06
CA THR A 113 -6.81 -4.32 -4.33
C THR A 113 -6.85 -5.12 -3.03
N GLY A 114 -6.02 -4.76 -2.05
CA GLY A 114 -5.98 -5.41 -0.73
C GLY A 114 -7.32 -5.38 -0.01
N LEU A 115 -8.05 -4.25 -0.08
CA LEU A 115 -9.40 -4.15 0.50
C LEU A 115 -10.41 -5.09 -0.18
N PHE A 116 -10.34 -5.22 -1.50
CA PHE A 116 -11.20 -6.17 -2.21
C PHE A 116 -10.85 -7.62 -1.88
N LEU A 117 -9.55 -7.96 -1.86
CA LEU A 117 -9.11 -9.31 -1.50
C LEU A 117 -9.47 -9.67 -0.04
N CYS A 118 -9.45 -8.70 0.87
CA CYS A 118 -9.95 -8.88 2.23
C CYS A 118 -11.44 -9.26 2.25
N LYS A 119 -12.25 -8.65 1.38
CA LYS A 119 -13.65 -9.04 1.22
C LYS A 119 -13.82 -10.42 0.60
N LEU A 120 -12.96 -10.78 -0.35
CA LEU A 120 -13.06 -12.00 -1.13
C LEU A 120 -12.58 -13.25 -0.36
N PHE A 121 -11.43 -13.15 0.30
CA PHE A 121 -10.77 -14.26 1.02
C PHE A 121 -10.93 -14.20 2.53
N GLY A 122 -11.45 -13.11 3.06
CA GLY A 122 -11.61 -12.88 4.48
C GLY A 122 -10.42 -12.18 5.14
N ASN A 123 -10.68 -11.72 6.37
CA ASN A 123 -9.74 -10.90 7.12
C ASN A 123 -8.47 -11.67 7.56
N ASN A 124 -8.57 -12.97 7.79
CA ASN A 124 -7.42 -13.76 8.24
C ASN A 124 -6.37 -13.90 7.13
N GLU A 125 -6.79 -14.18 5.90
CA GLU A 125 -5.88 -14.23 4.74
C GLU A 125 -5.25 -12.87 4.49
N TYR A 126 -6.05 -11.81 4.51
CA TYR A 126 -5.54 -10.44 4.35
C TYR A 126 -4.46 -10.10 5.39
N ARG A 127 -4.69 -10.41 6.67
CA ARG A 127 -3.72 -10.16 7.74
C ARG A 127 -2.46 -11.02 7.62
N PHE A 128 -2.61 -12.27 7.18
CA PHE A 128 -1.48 -13.14 6.91
C PHE A 128 -0.59 -12.59 5.80
N ARG A 129 -1.17 -12.16 4.68
CA ARG A 129 -0.41 -11.55 3.57
C ARG A 129 0.25 -10.24 3.99
N LEU A 130 -0.49 -9.38 4.69
CA LEU A 130 0.05 -8.13 5.22
C LEU A 130 1.27 -8.38 6.12
N LYS A 131 1.21 -9.40 6.99
CA LYS A 131 2.36 -9.80 7.82
C LYS A 131 3.54 -10.25 6.98
N LYS A 132 3.31 -11.08 5.97
CA LYS A 132 4.35 -11.52 5.03
C LYS A 132 5.03 -10.36 4.31
N ASP A 133 4.25 -9.39 3.85
CA ASP A 133 4.78 -8.21 3.18
C ASP A 133 5.58 -7.32 4.15
N MET A 134 5.15 -7.19 5.41
CA MET A 134 5.93 -6.49 6.44
C MET A 134 7.29 -7.19 6.70
N GLU A 135 7.30 -8.52 6.81
CA GLU A 135 8.54 -9.31 6.96
C GLU A 135 9.49 -9.05 5.79
N ARG A 136 8.98 -9.08 4.55
CA ARG A 136 9.77 -8.80 3.34
C ARG A 136 10.33 -7.38 3.30
N VAL A 137 9.54 -6.37 3.74
CA VAL A 137 10.04 -4.99 3.85
C VAL A 137 11.18 -4.91 4.86
N VAL A 138 11.03 -5.51 6.05
CA VAL A 138 12.07 -5.49 7.08
C VAL A 138 13.36 -6.19 6.62
N GLU A 139 13.23 -7.29 5.88
CA GLU A 139 14.37 -8.02 5.31
C GLU A 139 15.10 -7.20 4.22
N SER A 140 14.32 -6.46 3.40
CA SER A 140 14.86 -5.68 2.28
C SER A 140 15.41 -4.31 2.73
N ASP A 141 14.77 -3.66 3.70
CA ASP A 141 15.10 -2.28 4.13
C ASP A 141 16.09 -2.27 5.28
N ARG A 142 17.31 -2.73 5.02
CA ARG A 142 18.43 -2.69 5.98
C ARG A 142 19.24 -1.39 5.92
N GLY A 143 18.61 -0.28 5.47
CA GLY A 143 19.26 1.02 5.28
C GLY A 143 19.82 1.25 3.87
N ALA A 144 19.66 0.31 2.95
CA ALA A 144 20.10 0.44 1.54
C ALA A 144 18.98 0.92 0.60
N MET A 145 17.73 0.85 1.04
CA MET A 145 16.59 1.23 0.22
C MET A 145 16.25 2.72 0.36
N PRO A 146 15.95 3.41 -0.76
CA PRO A 146 15.59 4.82 -0.71
C PRO A 146 14.22 5.03 -0.05
N PRO A 147 13.92 6.28 0.40
CA PRO A 147 12.56 6.68 0.75
C PRO A 147 11.58 6.40 -0.40
N ILE A 148 10.33 6.08 -0.07
CA ILE A 148 9.31 5.84 -1.10
C ILE A 148 8.94 7.11 -1.89
N CYS A 149 9.15 8.29 -1.30
CA CYS A 149 8.97 9.59 -1.95
C CYS A 149 10.23 10.44 -1.78
N ARG A 150 10.75 10.96 -2.90
CA ARG A 150 11.90 11.87 -2.96
C ARG A 150 11.50 13.16 -3.66
N PRO A 151 10.90 14.12 -2.95
CA PRO A 151 10.27 15.31 -3.57
C PRO A 151 11.24 16.19 -4.36
N ASN A 152 12.53 16.17 -4.01
CA ASN A 152 13.55 16.98 -4.66
C ASN A 152 14.22 16.28 -5.87
N ASN A 153 13.86 15.03 -6.14
CA ASN A 153 14.39 14.29 -7.29
C ASN A 153 13.37 14.31 -8.44
N PRO A 154 13.62 14.99 -9.55
CA PRO A 154 12.74 15.03 -10.71
C PRO A 154 12.81 13.74 -11.55
N GLU A 155 13.84 12.91 -11.35
CA GLU A 155 14.07 11.70 -12.12
C GLU A 155 13.13 10.55 -11.71
N PRO A 156 12.80 9.65 -12.64
CA PRO A 156 12.07 8.43 -12.30
C PRO A 156 12.86 7.60 -11.27
N PRO A 157 12.16 6.84 -10.41
CA PRO A 157 12.83 5.89 -9.52
C PRO A 157 13.64 4.88 -10.32
N ASP A 158 14.75 4.42 -9.76
CA ASP A 158 15.49 3.30 -10.31
C ASP A 158 14.55 2.08 -10.46
N ALA A 159 14.63 1.41 -11.59
CA ALA A 159 13.85 0.21 -11.88
C ALA A 159 14.01 -0.87 -10.77
N ALA A 160 15.20 -0.98 -10.19
CA ALA A 160 15.47 -1.89 -9.07
C ALA A 160 14.76 -1.49 -7.76
N ALA A 161 14.41 -0.21 -7.58
CA ALA A 161 13.71 0.28 -6.41
C ALA A 161 12.17 0.15 -6.51
N ILE A 162 11.62 0.04 -7.72
CA ILE A 162 10.17 -0.03 -7.95
C ILE A 162 9.51 -1.21 -7.21
N PRO A 163 10.05 -2.45 -7.25
CA PRO A 163 9.46 -3.57 -6.49
C PRO A 163 9.39 -3.30 -4.99
N PHE A 164 10.42 -2.67 -4.42
CA PHE A 164 10.42 -2.29 -3.02
C PHE A 164 9.41 -1.18 -2.70
N ILE A 165 9.29 -0.17 -3.57
CA ILE A 165 8.28 0.89 -3.43
C ILE A 165 6.88 0.27 -3.46
N ASN A 166 6.61 -0.62 -4.40
CA ASN A 166 5.33 -1.31 -4.53
C ASN A 166 5.01 -2.22 -3.32
N LEU A 167 6.03 -2.77 -2.68
CA LEU A 167 5.87 -3.57 -1.47
C LEU A 167 5.60 -2.69 -0.23
N LYS A 168 6.34 -1.59 -0.05
CA LYS A 168 6.27 -0.72 1.14
C LYS A 168 5.08 0.25 1.10
N ALA A 169 4.74 0.78 -0.06
CA ALA A 169 3.70 1.81 -0.22
C ALA A 169 2.32 1.38 0.31
N PRO A 170 1.75 0.21 -0.04
CA PRO A 170 0.46 -0.21 0.49
C PRO A 170 0.47 -0.45 2.01
N LEU A 171 1.62 -0.84 2.58
CA LEU A 171 1.78 -0.97 4.04
C LEU A 171 1.74 0.38 4.73
N VAL A 172 2.43 1.38 4.19
CA VAL A 172 2.39 2.77 4.69
C VAL A 172 0.97 3.33 4.62
N LEU A 173 0.24 3.06 3.53
CA LEU A 173 -1.16 3.46 3.38
C LEU A 173 -2.06 2.71 4.37
N HIS A 174 -1.80 1.43 4.66
CA HIS A 174 -2.51 0.69 5.69
C HIS A 174 -2.30 1.30 7.09
N ILE A 175 -1.06 1.69 7.43
CA ILE A 175 -0.77 2.39 8.70
C ILE A 175 -1.49 3.74 8.74
N LEU A 176 -1.48 4.49 7.64
CA LEU A 176 -2.20 5.76 7.52
C LEU A 176 -3.71 5.56 7.73
N ASP A 177 -4.31 4.56 7.11
CA ASP A 177 -5.73 4.22 7.29
C ASP A 177 -6.07 3.99 8.76
N ARG A 178 -5.25 3.20 9.48
CA ARG A 178 -5.41 2.96 10.92
C ARG A 178 -5.23 4.23 11.75
N LYS A 179 -4.30 5.11 11.36
CA LYS A 179 -4.10 6.40 12.03
C LYS A 179 -5.30 7.33 11.86
N LEU A 180 -5.86 7.40 10.65
CA LEU A 180 -7.04 8.19 10.35
C LEU A 180 -8.28 7.65 11.08
N GLY A 181 -8.49 6.33 11.11
CA GLY A 181 -9.62 5.69 11.80
C GLY A 181 -9.62 5.84 13.31
N LYS A 182 -8.46 6.05 13.96
CA LYS A 182 -8.32 6.26 15.41
C LYS A 182 -8.66 7.69 15.86
N SER A 183 -8.81 8.64 14.95
CA SER A 183 -8.99 10.07 15.28
C SER A 183 -10.40 10.43 15.82
N GLY A 184 -11.23 9.46 16.17
CA GLY A 184 -12.59 9.68 16.70
C GLY A 184 -13.64 10.00 15.64
N THR A 185 -13.24 10.29 14.41
CA THR A 185 -14.17 10.59 13.29
C THR A 185 -14.61 9.35 12.52
N SER A 186 -14.10 8.16 12.86
CA SER A 186 -14.32 6.88 12.15
C SER A 186 -14.07 6.96 10.63
N VAL A 187 -13.24 7.90 10.20
CA VAL A 187 -12.97 8.20 8.80
C VAL A 187 -11.69 7.50 8.39
N GLY A 188 -11.83 6.36 7.72
CA GLY A 188 -10.70 5.65 7.12
C GLY A 188 -10.28 6.23 5.77
N LEU A 189 -9.16 5.72 5.26
CA LEU A 189 -8.63 6.09 3.95
C LEU A 189 -9.61 5.88 2.78
N PRO A 190 -10.51 4.87 2.77
CA PRO A 190 -11.51 4.72 1.70
C PRO A 190 -12.38 5.97 1.51
N ARG A 191 -12.77 6.66 2.59
CA ARG A 191 -13.55 7.89 2.48
C ARG A 191 -12.75 9.05 1.89
N VAL A 192 -11.47 9.12 2.20
CA VAL A 192 -10.54 10.10 1.60
C VAL A 192 -10.44 9.85 0.09
N LEU A 193 -10.28 8.59 -0.32
CA LEU A 193 -10.21 8.20 -1.74
C LEU A 193 -11.50 8.52 -2.48
N ASN A 194 -12.65 8.20 -1.89
CA ASN A 194 -13.94 8.56 -2.49
C ASN A 194 -14.02 10.07 -2.76
N LYS A 195 -13.59 10.89 -1.79
CA LYS A 195 -13.55 12.34 -1.97
C LYS A 195 -12.59 12.78 -3.06
N ILE A 196 -11.41 12.16 -3.15
CA ILE A 196 -10.42 12.46 -4.20
C ILE A 196 -11.01 12.17 -5.58
N PHE A 197 -11.67 11.02 -5.76
CA PHE A 197 -12.29 10.66 -7.02
C PHE A 197 -13.50 11.56 -7.37
N LEU A 198 -14.29 11.98 -6.38
CA LEU A 198 -15.40 12.91 -6.60
C LEU A 198 -14.89 14.30 -7.01
N GLU A 199 -13.85 14.83 -6.35
CA GLU A 199 -13.27 16.13 -6.70
C GLU A 199 -12.62 16.08 -8.10
N GLY A 200 -12.03 14.93 -8.50
CA GLY A 200 -11.46 14.72 -9.84
C GLY A 200 -12.50 14.67 -10.96
N VAL A 201 -13.73 14.23 -10.67
CA VAL A 201 -14.83 14.21 -11.66
C VAL A 201 -15.46 15.60 -11.87
N VAL A 202 -15.50 16.42 -10.81
CA VAL A 202 -16.14 17.75 -10.84
C VAL A 202 -15.19 18.82 -11.39
N GLY A 203 -13.89 18.61 -11.26
CA GLY A 203 -12.86 19.52 -11.78
C GLY A 203 -12.43 19.12 -13.19
N ASP A 204 -12.75 19.92 -14.17
CA ASP A 204 -12.51 19.71 -15.60
C ASP A 204 -11.00 19.61 -15.99
N THR A 205 -10.08 19.51 -15.01
CA THR A 205 -8.68 19.79 -15.34
C THR A 205 -7.60 18.92 -14.72
N ASN A 206 -7.79 18.14 -13.68
CA ASN A 206 -6.60 17.50 -13.08
C ASN A 206 -6.82 16.09 -12.54
N LEU A 207 -6.67 15.12 -13.41
CA LEU A 207 -6.51 13.71 -13.08
C LEU A 207 -5.09 13.40 -12.52
N TYR A 208 -4.41 14.42 -11.94
CA TYR A 208 -3.10 14.29 -11.35
C TYR A 208 -3.14 14.41 -9.83
N ILE A 209 -2.50 13.47 -9.15
CA ILE A 209 -2.36 13.49 -7.71
C ILE A 209 -0.90 13.66 -7.31
N SER A 210 -0.64 14.45 -6.26
CA SER A 210 0.67 14.56 -5.64
C SER A 210 0.60 14.15 -4.17
N THR A 211 1.74 13.72 -3.61
CA THR A 211 1.87 13.41 -2.18
C THR A 211 1.40 14.58 -1.30
N HIS A 212 1.76 15.81 -1.68
CA HIS A 212 1.33 17.01 -0.95
C HIS A 212 -0.19 17.21 -0.99
N SER A 213 -0.83 17.12 -2.17
CA SER A 213 -2.27 17.28 -2.32
C SER A 213 -3.03 16.17 -1.58
N PHE A 214 -2.55 14.94 -1.65
CA PHE A 214 -3.10 13.80 -0.95
C PHE A 214 -3.10 13.98 0.58
N LEU A 215 -1.95 14.33 1.17
CA LEU A 215 -1.84 14.57 2.61
C LEU A 215 -2.70 15.74 3.08
N ARG A 216 -2.83 16.80 2.25
CA ARG A 216 -3.73 17.91 2.52
C ARG A 216 -5.19 17.48 2.56
N ILE A 217 -5.63 16.64 1.63
CA ILE A 217 -7.00 16.09 1.61
C ILE A 217 -7.21 15.17 2.82
N CYS A 218 -6.26 14.30 3.13
CA CYS A 218 -6.31 13.45 4.33
C CYS A 218 -6.52 14.30 5.60
N ARG A 219 -5.73 15.36 5.77
CA ARG A 219 -5.87 16.31 6.89
C ARG A 219 -7.23 17.01 6.89
N LYS A 220 -7.70 17.48 5.73
CA LYS A 220 -9.00 18.16 5.59
C LYS A 220 -10.17 17.25 5.97
N VAL A 221 -10.08 15.97 5.64
CA VAL A 221 -11.16 15.00 5.89
C VAL A 221 -11.14 14.47 7.32
N SER A 222 -9.96 14.22 7.90
CA SER A 222 -9.80 13.57 9.21
C SER A 222 -9.49 14.53 10.36
N GLY A 223 -9.04 15.76 10.08
CA GLY A 223 -8.53 16.68 11.10
C GLY A 223 -7.13 16.32 11.66
N VAL A 224 -6.54 15.19 11.25
CA VAL A 224 -5.26 14.68 11.78
C VAL A 224 -4.07 15.42 11.18
N ASP A 225 -3.13 15.85 12.01
CA ASP A 225 -1.83 16.34 11.53
C ASP A 225 -0.96 15.15 11.09
N LEU A 226 -0.54 15.19 9.84
CA LEU A 226 0.22 14.11 9.20
C LEU A 226 1.69 14.48 8.91
N ARG A 227 2.20 15.62 9.39
CA ARG A 227 3.59 16.05 9.13
C ARG A 227 4.60 15.02 9.65
N THR A 228 4.54 14.70 10.93
CA THR A 228 5.42 13.71 11.53
C THR A 228 5.29 12.32 10.88
N PHE A 229 4.07 11.94 10.50
CA PHE A 229 3.84 10.68 9.78
C PHE A 229 4.54 10.69 8.41
N ALA A 230 4.40 11.78 7.66
CA ALA A 230 5.02 11.91 6.35
C ALA A 230 6.56 11.88 6.44
N ASP A 231 7.13 12.62 7.41
CA ASP A 231 8.57 12.67 7.63
C ASP A 231 9.15 11.28 7.96
N GLN A 232 8.41 10.47 8.74
CA GLN A 232 8.89 9.14 9.17
C GLN A 232 8.64 8.05 8.14
N TRP A 233 7.47 8.02 7.50
CA TRP A 233 7.02 6.87 6.72
C TRP A 233 7.11 7.08 5.21
N ILE A 234 7.02 8.33 4.76
CA ILE A 234 7.00 8.66 3.32
C ILE A 234 8.36 9.18 2.87
N TYR A 235 8.92 10.15 3.61
CA TYR A 235 10.21 10.77 3.28
C TYR A 235 11.39 10.13 4.01
N GLY A 236 11.12 9.33 5.04
CA GLY A 236 12.12 8.56 5.77
C GLY A 236 12.44 7.22 5.11
N SER A 237 13.62 6.70 5.41
CA SER A 237 14.13 5.40 4.95
C SER A 237 14.60 4.55 6.13
N GLY A 238 14.77 3.24 5.89
CA GLY A 238 15.21 2.28 6.88
C GLY A 238 14.09 1.79 7.81
N CYS A 239 14.33 0.64 8.43
CA CYS A 239 13.46 0.07 9.46
C CYS A 239 14.12 0.21 10.83
N PRO A 240 13.42 0.72 11.85
CA PRO A 240 13.98 0.83 13.20
C PRO A 240 14.18 -0.56 13.81
N LYS A 241 15.32 -0.74 14.49
CA LYS A 241 15.59 -1.90 15.34
C LYS A 241 15.37 -1.50 16.78
N PHE A 242 14.69 -2.34 17.55
CA PHE A 242 14.42 -2.12 18.95
C PHE A 242 15.11 -3.18 19.80
N GLY A 243 15.95 -2.74 20.74
CA GLY A 243 16.47 -3.56 21.80
C GLY A 243 15.59 -3.38 23.07
N PHE A 244 15.24 -4.49 23.70
CA PHE A 244 14.45 -4.48 24.94
C PHE A 244 15.23 -5.16 26.06
N SER A 245 15.21 -4.55 27.24
CA SER A 245 15.58 -5.22 28.49
C SER A 245 14.47 -4.99 29.51
N ALA A 246 14.14 -6.02 30.29
CA ALA A 246 13.12 -5.95 31.31
C ALA A 246 13.69 -6.44 32.66
N VAL A 247 13.56 -5.65 33.72
CA VAL A 247 14.01 -5.99 35.06
C VAL A 247 12.86 -5.80 36.03
N PHE A 248 12.60 -6.81 36.87
CA PHE A 248 11.60 -6.70 37.92
C PHE A 248 12.16 -5.96 39.14
N ASN A 249 11.63 -4.80 39.43
CA ASN A 249 11.99 -4.03 40.60
C ASN A 249 11.09 -4.42 41.78
N ARG A 250 11.63 -5.22 42.73
CA ARG A 250 10.89 -5.70 43.90
C ARG A 250 10.42 -4.57 44.83
N LYS A 251 11.19 -3.48 44.94
CA LYS A 251 10.82 -2.36 45.81
C LYS A 251 9.61 -1.60 45.29
N LYS A 252 9.51 -1.47 43.97
CA LYS A 252 8.39 -0.78 43.28
C LYS A 252 7.26 -1.73 42.90
N MET A 253 7.46 -3.05 43.06
CA MET A 253 6.52 -4.08 42.56
C MET A 253 6.12 -3.84 41.09
N ALA A 254 7.08 -3.45 40.28
CA ALA A 254 6.89 -3.09 38.88
C ALA A 254 7.98 -3.69 37.96
N VAL A 255 7.63 -3.96 36.71
CA VAL A 255 8.61 -4.33 35.67
C VAL A 255 9.11 -3.03 35.02
N GLU A 256 10.40 -2.77 35.16
CA GLU A 256 11.08 -1.66 34.47
C GLU A 256 11.53 -2.17 33.12
N ILE A 257 11.01 -1.56 32.03
CA ILE A 257 11.36 -1.89 30.66
C ILE A 257 12.22 -0.76 30.10
N SER A 258 13.43 -1.09 29.70
CA SER A 258 14.31 -0.19 28.94
C SER A 258 14.19 -0.54 27.47
N MET A 259 13.96 0.45 26.64
CA MET A 259 13.87 0.28 25.17
C MET A 259 14.88 1.20 24.51
N GLN A 260 15.70 0.62 23.64
CA GLN A 260 16.65 1.34 22.80
C GLN A 260 16.23 1.19 21.34
N GLN A 261 16.21 2.29 20.60
CA GLN A 261 15.89 2.31 19.18
C GLN A 261 17.12 2.69 18.37
N GLU A 262 17.42 1.88 17.36
CA GLU A 262 18.41 2.16 16.34
C GLU A 262 17.71 2.20 14.98
N CYS A 263 17.96 3.22 14.16
CA CYS A 263 17.46 3.29 12.81
C CYS A 263 18.63 3.52 11.84
N PRO A 264 18.99 2.52 11.01
CA PRO A 264 19.96 2.71 9.95
C PRO A 264 19.37 3.68 8.92
N ALA A 265 19.99 4.82 8.72
CA ALA A 265 19.56 5.79 7.72
C ALA A 265 20.19 5.47 6.36
N TYR A 266 19.42 5.65 5.31
CA TYR A 266 19.92 5.62 3.94
C TYR A 266 20.81 6.85 3.71
N ILE A 267 22.08 6.61 3.34
CA ILE A 267 23.03 7.67 3.01
C ILE A 267 22.90 7.96 1.52
N PHE A 268 22.29 9.08 1.18
CA PHE A 268 22.30 9.60 -0.18
C PHE A 268 23.73 10.04 -0.54
N HIS A 269 24.36 9.34 -1.46
CA HIS A 269 25.49 9.87 -2.21
C HIS A 269 24.94 10.76 -3.35
N GLU A 270 24.47 11.96 -3.03
CA GLU A 270 24.37 13.00 -4.04
C GLU A 270 25.77 13.41 -4.48
N LYS A 271 26.06 13.20 -5.76
CA LYS A 271 27.39 13.50 -6.35
C LYS A 271 27.83 14.94 -6.24
N ASN A 272 27.06 15.88 -5.67
CA ASN A 272 27.41 17.30 -5.69
C ASN A 272 26.88 18.19 -4.54
N ASP A 273 26.55 17.66 -3.36
CA ASP A 273 26.26 18.60 -2.27
C ASP A 273 26.92 18.18 -0.95
N ARG A 274 27.96 18.93 -0.56
CA ARG A 274 28.74 18.77 0.69
C ARG A 274 28.01 19.30 1.93
N SER A 275 26.71 19.47 1.91
CA SER A 275 26.02 20.02 3.07
C SER A 275 24.73 19.29 3.42
N LYS A 276 24.77 18.69 4.59
CA LYS A 276 23.69 18.20 5.44
C LYS A 276 23.30 16.73 5.31
N ILE A 277 24.04 15.92 6.03
CA ILE A 277 23.53 14.71 6.66
C ILE A 277 22.38 15.14 7.59
N ILE A 278 21.15 14.98 7.14
CA ILE A 278 19.98 15.18 8.02
C ILE A 278 19.79 13.90 8.81
N HIS A 279 20.57 13.73 9.86
CA HIS A 279 20.21 12.86 10.96
C HIS A 279 19.07 13.53 11.72
N LYS A 280 17.80 13.23 11.35
CA LYS A 280 16.71 13.44 12.29
C LYS A 280 16.57 12.15 13.10
N PRO A 281 17.01 12.13 14.35
CA PRO A 281 16.70 11.01 15.23
C PRO A 281 15.18 10.94 15.37
N VAL A 282 14.64 9.73 15.21
CA VAL A 282 13.23 9.47 15.54
C VAL A 282 13.06 9.84 17.03
N PRO A 283 12.08 10.67 17.40
CA PRO A 283 11.95 11.11 18.78
C PRO A 283 11.82 9.92 19.72
N PHE A 284 12.56 9.95 20.81
CA PHE A 284 12.45 9.02 21.92
C PHE A 284 11.00 8.93 22.39
N PHE A 285 10.39 7.77 22.29
CA PHE A 285 9.17 7.49 23.02
C PHE A 285 9.55 7.13 24.45
N GLU A 286 9.37 8.06 25.37
CA GLU A 286 9.30 7.73 26.80
C GLU A 286 8.10 6.82 27.04
N VAL A 287 8.36 5.54 27.29
CA VAL A 287 7.30 4.61 27.71
C VAL A 287 7.00 4.95 29.17
N ARG A 288 5.90 5.68 29.41
CA ARG A 288 5.36 5.85 30.74
C ARG A 288 4.97 4.49 31.31
N GLN A 289 5.34 4.26 32.58
CA GLN A 289 5.05 3.09 33.37
C GLN A 289 3.62 2.57 33.16
N LEU A 290 3.48 1.32 32.72
CA LEU A 290 2.23 0.58 32.78
C LEU A 290 2.03 0.15 34.26
N HIS A 291 1.30 0.94 35.00
CA HIS A 291 0.78 0.52 36.30
C HIS A 291 -0.40 -0.44 36.08
N GLY A 292 -0.27 -1.67 36.60
CA GLY A 292 -1.41 -2.55 36.82
C GLY A 292 -1.45 -3.88 36.07
N PHE A 293 -0.43 -4.72 36.21
CA PHE A 293 -0.63 -6.17 36.08
C PHE A 293 -0.56 -6.78 37.48
N ARG A 294 -1.71 -7.11 38.05
CA ARG A 294 -1.78 -8.05 39.21
C ARG A 294 -1.75 -9.46 38.61
N PRO A 295 -0.81 -10.32 39.00
CA PRO A 295 -0.90 -11.74 38.61
C PRO A 295 -2.14 -12.32 39.32
N GLN A 296 -3.03 -12.91 38.53
CA GLN A 296 -4.07 -13.78 39.10
C GLN A 296 -3.37 -14.98 39.74
N GLN A 297 -3.50 -15.08 41.06
CA GLN A 297 -3.17 -16.31 41.81
C GLN A 297 -4.20 -17.36 41.36
N SER A 298 -3.73 -18.38 40.66
CA SER A 298 -4.48 -19.62 40.49
C SER A 298 -4.37 -20.44 41.76
N TYR A 299 -5.50 -20.71 42.40
CA TYR A 299 -5.69 -21.79 43.34
C TYR A 299 -5.84 -23.12 42.62
#